data_e9a108ae865dd1d0c357d3f973b3a693
#
_entry.id   e9a108ae865dd1d0c357d3f973b3a693
#
_cell.length_a   1.000
_cell.length_b   1.000
_cell.length_c   1.000
_cell.angle_alpha   90.00
_cell.angle_beta   90.00
_cell.angle_gamma   90.00
#
_symmetry.space_group_name_H-M   'P 1'
#
loop_
_entity.id
_entity.type
_entity.pdbx_description
1 polymer ?
#
loop_
_entity_poly.entity_id
_entity_poly.type
_entity_poly.pdbx_seq_one_letter_code
_entity_poly.pdbx_strand_id
1 'polypeptide(L)'
;MPVIAVINRKGGSGKSTLAAHLAAYCATTGKRVMLGDVDRQQSAQRWLKLRATQNLAQSAAIQGWVVDPKNVLRVPAGVTHLVLDTPGGMRGFELARIVMNADVILMPVCNSMFDRDSAAECFAELKTLPRVASGRCKIAAIGMRLDARTKAAEVLAAWARKLELPFIGVLRETQAYVRSIEHGLTLFDFPKSQVQGDLAQWQSILTWLDPVFNSQPVASVQPKPQQTAPAPAETAPMPLRPTRPIVASTRQDVRPTQAVSPARPTQVVTRAQPARPAIGARLGQFLDTLPIPRFLQRNS
;
A
#
# COMPACT_ATOMS: atom_id res chain seq x y z
N MET A 1 15.19 -4.97 -6.97
CA MET A 1 13.92 -5.63 -6.65
C MET A 1 12.80 -4.66 -7.00
N PRO A 2 11.94 -4.99 -7.94
CA PRO A 2 10.80 -4.13 -8.30
C PRO A 2 9.76 -4.04 -7.20
N VAL A 3 9.26 -2.82 -7.00
CA VAL A 3 8.19 -2.47 -6.07
C VAL A 3 7.00 -1.90 -6.84
N ILE A 4 5.88 -2.57 -6.79
CA ILE A 4 4.64 -2.18 -7.45
C ILE A 4 3.65 -1.74 -6.39
N ALA A 5 3.21 -0.50 -6.43
CA ALA A 5 2.21 0.03 -5.51
C ALA A 5 0.86 0.18 -6.22
N VAL A 6 -0.21 -0.32 -5.60
CA VAL A 6 -1.57 -0.13 -6.11
C VAL A 6 -2.21 1.02 -5.35
N ILE A 7 -2.38 2.16 -6.03
CA ILE A 7 -2.77 3.42 -5.39
C ILE A 7 -4.01 4.02 -6.07
N ASN A 8 -5.02 4.35 -5.28
CA ASN A 8 -6.11 5.26 -5.63
C ASN A 8 -6.75 5.80 -4.34
N ARG A 9 -7.16 7.05 -4.34
CA ARG A 9 -7.86 7.68 -3.20
C ARG A 9 -9.24 7.09 -2.94
N LYS A 10 -9.94 6.68 -4.01
CA LYS A 10 -11.30 6.16 -3.88
C LYS A 10 -11.32 4.81 -3.17
N GLY A 11 -12.15 4.67 -2.13
CA GLY A 11 -12.49 3.39 -1.53
C GLY A 11 -13.26 2.52 -2.53
N GLY A 12 -13.08 1.19 -2.48
CA GLY A 12 -13.81 0.26 -3.35
C GLY A 12 -13.36 0.22 -4.82
N SER A 13 -12.29 0.89 -5.22
CA SER A 13 -11.78 0.89 -6.59
C SER A 13 -11.12 -0.43 -7.04
N GLY A 14 -11.02 -1.44 -6.15
CA GLY A 14 -10.43 -2.74 -6.49
C GLY A 14 -8.94 -2.86 -6.19
N LYS A 15 -8.34 -1.99 -5.37
CA LYS A 15 -6.91 -2.02 -5.04
C LYS A 15 -6.45 -3.37 -4.49
N SER A 16 -7.09 -3.86 -3.44
CA SER A 16 -6.70 -5.13 -2.81
C SER A 16 -6.88 -6.32 -3.74
N THR A 17 -7.94 -6.32 -4.56
CA THR A 17 -8.15 -7.35 -5.59
C THR A 17 -7.04 -7.33 -6.63
N LEU A 18 -6.67 -6.15 -7.13
CA LEU A 18 -5.59 -5.99 -8.10
C LEU A 18 -4.24 -6.40 -7.50
N ALA A 19 -3.94 -5.96 -6.26
CA ALA A 19 -2.71 -6.30 -5.56
C ALA A 19 -2.56 -7.81 -5.32
N ALA A 20 -3.64 -8.48 -4.86
CA ALA A 20 -3.66 -9.93 -4.66
C ALA A 20 -3.40 -10.70 -5.97
N HIS A 21 -4.07 -10.30 -7.08
CA HIS A 21 -3.87 -10.92 -8.40
C HIS A 21 -2.45 -10.73 -8.93
N LEU A 22 -1.86 -9.54 -8.80
CA LEU A 22 -0.47 -9.28 -9.19
C LEU A 22 0.52 -10.12 -8.38
N ALA A 23 0.32 -10.19 -7.07
CA ALA A 23 1.16 -11.01 -6.21
C ALA A 23 1.07 -12.49 -6.59
N ALA A 24 -0.15 -13.01 -6.83
CA ALA A 24 -0.34 -14.38 -7.26
C ALA A 24 0.28 -14.65 -8.65
N TYR A 25 0.12 -13.76 -9.61
CA TYR A 25 0.78 -13.88 -10.91
C TYR A 25 2.30 -13.98 -10.76
N CYS A 26 2.92 -13.09 -9.99
CA CYS A 26 4.36 -13.16 -9.73
C CYS A 26 4.76 -14.49 -9.09
N ALA A 27 4.00 -14.96 -8.10
CA ALA A 27 4.29 -16.23 -7.43
C ALA A 27 4.15 -17.43 -8.39
N THR A 28 3.08 -17.51 -9.19
CA THR A 28 2.88 -18.60 -10.16
C THR A 28 3.91 -18.61 -11.30
N THR A 29 4.60 -17.47 -11.53
CA THR A 29 5.73 -17.38 -12.46
C THR A 29 7.09 -17.60 -11.80
N GLY A 30 7.13 -18.15 -10.58
CA GLY A 30 8.36 -18.55 -9.88
C GLY A 30 9.10 -17.41 -9.17
N LYS A 31 8.47 -16.25 -9.00
CA LYS A 31 9.07 -15.12 -8.27
C LYS A 31 8.84 -15.29 -6.76
N ARG A 32 9.82 -14.89 -5.94
CA ARG A 32 9.66 -14.81 -4.49
C ARG A 32 9.00 -13.49 -4.13
N VAL A 33 7.68 -13.55 -3.90
CA VAL A 33 6.82 -12.38 -3.79
C VAL A 33 6.47 -12.08 -2.35
N MET A 34 6.44 -10.79 -2.03
CA MET A 34 5.85 -10.25 -0.81
C MET A 34 4.67 -9.35 -1.16
N LEU A 35 3.56 -9.53 -0.45
CA LEU A 35 2.41 -8.63 -0.48
C LEU A 35 2.40 -7.80 0.80
N GLY A 36 2.74 -6.52 0.65
CA GLY A 36 2.74 -5.55 1.74
C GLY A 36 1.37 -4.90 1.87
N ASP A 37 0.76 -5.02 3.03
CA ASP A 37 -0.53 -4.42 3.35
C ASP A 37 -0.29 -3.13 4.15
N VAL A 38 -0.55 -1.99 3.52
CA VAL A 38 -0.43 -0.65 4.11
C VAL A 38 -1.76 -0.18 4.70
N ASP A 39 -2.87 -0.88 4.36
CA ASP A 39 -4.20 -0.54 4.83
C ASP A 39 -4.42 -1.06 6.26
N ARG A 40 -4.90 -0.17 7.15
CA ARG A 40 -5.29 -0.55 8.52
C ARG A 40 -6.40 -1.60 8.56
N GLN A 41 -7.19 -1.72 7.49
CA GLN A 41 -8.21 -2.75 7.36
C GLN A 41 -7.61 -4.15 7.17
N GLN A 42 -6.36 -4.24 6.76
CA GLN A 42 -5.61 -5.49 6.56
C GLN A 42 -6.34 -6.51 5.67
N SER A 43 -6.95 -6.03 4.60
CA SER A 43 -7.70 -6.87 3.67
C SER A 43 -6.81 -7.90 2.96
N ALA A 44 -5.61 -7.48 2.55
CA ALA A 44 -4.62 -8.36 1.94
C ALA A 44 -4.13 -9.43 2.93
N GLN A 45 -3.94 -9.08 4.22
CA GLN A 45 -3.54 -10.05 5.24
C GLN A 45 -4.62 -11.10 5.52
N ARG A 46 -5.91 -10.69 5.55
CA ARG A 46 -7.01 -11.63 5.69
C ARG A 46 -7.08 -12.61 4.51
N TRP A 47 -6.92 -12.09 3.30
CA TRP A 47 -6.84 -12.92 2.11
C TRP A 47 -5.66 -13.89 2.14
N LEU A 48 -4.47 -13.47 2.56
CA LEU A 48 -3.29 -14.33 2.69
C LEU A 48 -3.51 -15.47 3.72
N LYS A 49 -4.22 -15.22 4.81
CA LYS A 49 -4.60 -16.28 5.76
C LYS A 49 -5.50 -17.33 5.12
N LEU A 50 -6.48 -16.92 4.31
CA LEU A 50 -7.30 -17.84 3.53
C LEU A 50 -6.48 -18.59 2.49
N ARG A 51 -5.57 -17.90 1.79
CA ARG A 51 -4.68 -18.52 0.81
C ARG A 51 -3.80 -19.61 1.42
N ALA A 52 -3.32 -19.42 2.63
CA ALA A 52 -2.49 -20.40 3.35
C ALA A 52 -3.24 -21.71 3.68
N THR A 53 -4.58 -21.69 3.68
CA THR A 53 -5.39 -22.90 3.88
C THR A 53 -5.64 -23.66 2.57
N GLN A 54 -5.26 -23.11 1.42
CA GLN A 54 -5.45 -23.74 0.13
C GLN A 54 -4.30 -24.69 -0.19
N ASN A 55 -4.62 -25.81 -0.85
CA ASN A 55 -3.61 -26.77 -1.29
C ASN A 55 -2.92 -26.29 -2.58
N LEU A 56 -2.13 -25.23 -2.47
CA LEU A 56 -1.37 -24.64 -3.58
C LEU A 56 0.07 -25.17 -3.60
N ALA A 57 0.67 -25.21 -4.78
CA ALA A 57 2.09 -25.51 -4.88
C ALA A 57 2.92 -24.51 -4.05
N GLN A 58 4.01 -24.99 -3.43
CA GLN A 58 4.88 -24.14 -2.61
C GLN A 58 5.47 -22.95 -3.40
N SER A 59 5.65 -23.11 -4.71
CA SER A 59 6.05 -22.04 -5.63
C SER A 59 5.03 -20.91 -5.74
N ALA A 60 3.77 -21.16 -5.39
CA ALA A 60 2.71 -20.15 -5.38
C ALA A 60 2.57 -19.42 -4.02
N ALA A 61 3.48 -19.66 -3.07
CA ALA A 61 3.48 -19.00 -1.77
C ALA A 61 3.78 -17.50 -1.90
N ILE A 62 3.00 -16.70 -1.18
CA ILE A 62 3.17 -15.24 -1.09
C ILE A 62 3.43 -14.90 0.37
N GLN A 63 4.52 -14.18 0.63
CA GLN A 63 4.81 -13.70 1.96
C GLN A 63 3.94 -12.49 2.29
N GLY A 64 3.29 -12.51 3.45
CA GLY A 64 2.51 -11.37 3.94
C GLY A 64 3.37 -10.42 4.77
N TRP A 65 3.11 -9.13 4.64
CA TRP A 65 3.76 -8.11 5.43
C TRP A 65 2.80 -6.96 5.76
N VAL A 66 2.62 -6.68 7.06
CA VAL A 66 1.90 -5.49 7.52
C VAL A 66 2.87 -4.31 7.51
N VAL A 67 2.61 -3.35 6.66
CA VAL A 67 3.46 -2.17 6.47
C VAL A 67 2.89 -1.00 7.26
N ASP A 68 3.63 -0.54 8.27
CA ASP A 68 3.33 0.76 8.86
C ASP A 68 3.96 1.87 7.99
N PRO A 69 3.13 2.75 7.39
CA PRO A 69 3.65 3.82 6.53
C PRO A 69 4.53 4.83 7.28
N LYS A 70 4.58 4.79 8.61
CA LYS A 70 5.49 5.62 9.42
C LYS A 70 6.89 5.04 9.52
N ASN A 71 7.06 3.74 9.29
CA ASN A 71 8.36 3.06 9.37
C ASN A 71 9.07 3.02 8.02
N VAL A 72 10.39 2.84 8.06
CA VAL A 72 11.19 2.62 6.84
C VAL A 72 10.83 1.27 6.23
N LEU A 73 10.59 1.26 4.92
CA LEU A 73 10.29 0.05 4.17
C LEU A 73 11.55 -0.84 4.09
N ARG A 74 11.65 -1.81 5.00
CA ARG A 74 12.75 -2.79 5.02
C ARG A 74 12.21 -4.14 4.59
N VAL A 75 12.49 -4.50 3.35
CA VAL A 75 12.06 -5.79 2.79
C VAL A 75 13.03 -6.88 3.25
N PRO A 76 12.54 -8.03 3.72
CA PRO A 76 13.38 -9.17 4.09
C PRO A 76 14.26 -9.65 2.94
N ALA A 77 15.43 -10.23 3.29
CA ALA A 77 16.31 -10.82 2.31
C ALA A 77 15.63 -11.98 1.56
N GLY A 78 15.93 -12.12 0.28
CA GLY A 78 15.40 -13.22 -0.52
C GLY A 78 14.10 -12.90 -1.28
N VAL A 79 13.39 -11.81 -0.96
CA VAL A 79 12.24 -11.34 -1.75
C VAL A 79 12.74 -10.75 -3.07
N THR A 80 12.12 -11.15 -4.17
CA THR A 80 12.46 -10.65 -5.51
C THR A 80 11.48 -9.60 -6.02
N HIS A 81 10.24 -9.62 -5.54
CA HIS A 81 9.16 -8.73 -5.98
C HIS A 81 8.31 -8.29 -4.77
N LEU A 82 7.97 -7.02 -4.73
CA LEU A 82 7.08 -6.46 -3.70
C LEU A 82 5.86 -5.84 -4.37
N VAL A 83 4.67 -6.26 -3.95
CA VAL A 83 3.40 -5.61 -4.28
C VAL A 83 2.85 -4.94 -3.03
N LEU A 84 2.46 -3.67 -3.13
CA LEU A 84 1.90 -2.91 -2.02
C LEU A 84 0.41 -2.66 -2.25
N ASP A 85 -0.43 -3.17 -1.35
CA ASP A 85 -1.84 -2.81 -1.24
C ASP A 85 -1.96 -1.58 -0.34
N THR A 86 -2.58 -0.52 -0.83
CA THR A 86 -2.66 0.74 -0.10
C THR A 86 -4.09 1.13 0.28
N PRO A 87 -4.26 1.87 1.39
CA PRO A 87 -5.58 2.33 1.80
C PRO A 87 -6.19 3.33 0.80
N GLY A 88 -7.51 3.44 0.87
CA GLY A 88 -8.19 4.58 0.26
C GLY A 88 -7.88 5.88 1.01
N GLY A 89 -7.85 7.00 0.27
CA GLY A 89 -7.69 8.33 0.89
C GLY A 89 -6.27 8.72 1.28
N MET A 90 -5.26 7.91 1.00
CA MET A 90 -3.87 8.22 1.30
C MET A 90 -3.41 9.47 0.55
N ARG A 91 -2.75 10.41 1.25
CA ARG A 91 -2.32 11.72 0.76
C ARG A 91 -1.02 12.18 1.43
N GLY A 92 -0.43 13.26 0.89
CA GLY A 92 0.68 13.97 1.50
C GLY A 92 1.86 13.07 1.86
N PHE A 93 2.32 13.15 3.09
CA PHE A 93 3.54 12.48 3.52
C PHE A 93 3.46 10.95 3.47
N GLU A 94 2.31 10.35 3.81
CA GLU A 94 2.13 8.89 3.74
C GLU A 94 2.23 8.40 2.28
N LEU A 95 1.57 9.12 1.36
CA LEU A 95 1.65 8.83 -0.07
C LEU A 95 3.09 8.96 -0.58
N ALA A 96 3.75 10.07 -0.26
CA ALA A 96 5.13 10.33 -0.69
C ALA A 96 6.08 9.21 -0.23
N ARG A 97 5.95 8.72 0.99
CA ARG A 97 6.81 7.62 1.52
C ARG A 97 6.64 6.32 0.76
N ILE A 98 5.42 5.95 0.40
CA ILE A 98 5.18 4.75 -0.43
C ILE A 98 5.80 4.94 -1.82
N VAL A 99 5.55 6.10 -2.44
CA VAL A 99 6.04 6.41 -3.78
C VAL A 99 7.57 6.49 -3.84
N MET A 100 8.24 6.92 -2.78
CA MET A 100 9.71 6.94 -2.70
C MET A 100 10.35 5.56 -2.93
N ASN A 101 9.62 4.49 -2.67
CA ASN A 101 10.12 3.12 -2.84
C ASN A 101 9.51 2.42 -4.07
N ALA A 102 8.47 2.99 -4.69
CA ALA A 102 7.77 2.37 -5.81
C ALA A 102 8.52 2.59 -7.14
N ASP A 103 8.62 1.54 -7.94
CA ASP A 103 9.09 1.60 -9.33
C ASP A 103 7.91 1.75 -10.30
N VAL A 104 6.75 1.25 -9.88
CA VAL A 104 5.49 1.35 -10.62
C VAL A 104 4.34 1.66 -9.67
N ILE A 105 3.44 2.51 -10.13
CA ILE A 105 2.14 2.76 -9.52
C ILE A 105 1.06 2.32 -10.51
N LEU A 106 0.18 1.43 -10.05
CA LEU A 106 -1.03 1.05 -10.78
C LEU A 106 -2.23 1.71 -10.12
N MET A 107 -3.00 2.43 -10.93
CA MET A 107 -4.20 3.14 -10.48
C MET A 107 -5.46 2.43 -10.99
N PRO A 108 -6.14 1.61 -10.17
CA PRO A 108 -7.44 1.04 -10.52
C PRO A 108 -8.51 2.13 -10.51
N VAL A 109 -9.21 2.35 -11.63
CA VAL A 109 -10.22 3.41 -11.81
C VAL A 109 -11.53 2.82 -12.31
N CYS A 110 -12.63 3.06 -11.60
CA CYS A 110 -13.98 2.74 -12.06
C CYS A 110 -14.55 3.88 -12.93
N ASN A 111 -15.65 3.60 -13.64
CA ASN A 111 -16.13 4.52 -14.70
C ASN A 111 -17.02 5.66 -14.22
N SER A 112 -17.41 5.75 -12.93
CA SER A 112 -18.23 6.89 -12.50
C SER A 112 -17.47 8.22 -12.61
N MET A 113 -18.19 9.31 -12.75
CA MET A 113 -17.60 10.65 -12.76
C MET A 113 -16.78 10.89 -11.47
N PHE A 114 -17.34 10.55 -10.32
CA PHE A 114 -16.66 10.72 -9.02
C PHE A 114 -15.39 9.87 -8.88
N ASP A 115 -15.35 8.69 -9.51
CA ASP A 115 -14.15 7.85 -9.51
C ASP A 115 -13.04 8.48 -10.36
N ARG A 116 -13.41 9.01 -11.53
CA ARG A 116 -12.48 9.70 -12.44
C ARG A 116 -11.93 10.99 -11.83
N ASP A 117 -12.78 11.80 -11.18
CA ASP A 117 -12.35 13.04 -10.54
C ASP A 117 -11.39 12.76 -9.38
N SER A 118 -11.73 11.81 -8.52
CA SER A 118 -10.86 11.38 -7.42
C SER A 118 -9.52 10.80 -7.91
N ALA A 119 -9.54 10.06 -9.02
CA ALA A 119 -8.33 9.52 -9.63
C ALA A 119 -7.48 10.63 -10.30
N ALA A 120 -8.11 11.61 -10.93
CA ALA A 120 -7.41 12.76 -11.51
C ALA A 120 -6.68 13.58 -10.44
N GLU A 121 -7.34 13.88 -9.31
CA GLU A 121 -6.70 14.53 -8.17
C GLU A 121 -5.52 13.72 -7.60
N CYS A 122 -5.71 12.40 -7.46
CA CYS A 122 -4.65 11.52 -7.01
C CYS A 122 -3.45 11.55 -7.97
N PHE A 123 -3.69 11.46 -9.27
CA PHE A 123 -2.66 11.52 -10.29
C PHE A 123 -1.93 12.87 -10.31
N ALA A 124 -2.66 13.98 -10.17
CA ALA A 124 -2.07 15.30 -10.09
C ALA A 124 -1.08 15.42 -8.91
N GLU A 125 -1.44 14.89 -7.72
CA GLU A 125 -0.52 14.85 -6.59
C GLU A 125 0.68 13.93 -6.85
N LEU A 126 0.45 12.74 -7.40
CA LEU A 126 1.54 11.80 -7.72
C LEU A 126 2.58 12.41 -8.67
N LYS A 127 2.15 13.19 -9.68
CA LYS A 127 3.04 13.86 -10.63
C LYS A 127 3.99 14.86 -9.96
N THR A 128 3.62 15.43 -8.82
CA THR A 128 4.49 16.37 -8.08
C THR A 128 5.61 15.69 -7.30
N LEU A 129 5.50 14.36 -7.08
CA LEU A 129 6.46 13.62 -6.27
C LEU A 129 7.77 13.40 -7.06
N PRO A 130 8.95 13.63 -6.45
CA PRO A 130 10.24 13.64 -7.15
C PRO A 130 10.56 12.37 -7.94
N ARG A 131 10.17 11.20 -7.41
CA ARG A 131 10.43 9.91 -8.07
C ARG A 131 9.59 9.72 -9.33
N VAL A 132 8.37 10.24 -9.34
CA VAL A 132 7.48 10.25 -10.51
C VAL A 132 7.93 11.32 -11.51
N ALA A 133 8.15 12.54 -11.05
CA ALA A 133 8.58 13.65 -11.89
C ALA A 133 9.90 13.38 -12.62
N SER A 134 10.80 12.60 -12.01
CA SER A 134 12.07 12.16 -12.62
C SER A 134 11.95 10.93 -13.53
N GLY A 135 10.76 10.37 -13.72
CA GLY A 135 10.53 9.15 -14.52
C GLY A 135 11.03 7.84 -13.88
N ARG A 136 11.54 7.88 -12.64
CA ARG A 136 12.01 6.69 -11.92
C ARG A 136 10.88 5.81 -11.39
N CYS A 137 9.68 6.35 -11.26
CA CYS A 137 8.46 5.62 -10.95
C CYS A 137 7.45 5.84 -12.08
N LYS A 138 7.04 4.77 -12.73
CA LYS A 138 6.04 4.82 -13.81
C LYS A 138 4.64 4.74 -13.22
N ILE A 139 3.67 5.43 -13.83
CA ILE A 139 2.26 5.35 -13.42
C ILE A 139 1.42 4.88 -14.60
N ALA A 140 0.45 4.01 -14.34
CA ALA A 140 -0.55 3.63 -15.31
C ALA A 140 -1.92 3.42 -14.67
N ALA A 141 -2.99 3.72 -15.42
CA ALA A 141 -4.36 3.44 -15.03
C ALA A 141 -4.86 2.12 -15.59
N ILE A 142 -5.70 1.43 -14.82
CA ILE A 142 -6.41 0.21 -15.19
C ILE A 142 -7.90 0.45 -14.96
N GLY A 143 -8.72 0.26 -16.01
CA GLY A 143 -10.17 0.32 -15.86
C GLY A 143 -10.67 -0.88 -15.05
N MET A 144 -11.45 -0.63 -14.01
CA MET A 144 -11.96 -1.67 -13.12
C MET A 144 -13.47 -1.76 -13.16
N ARG A 145 -14.00 -2.99 -13.04
CA ARG A 145 -15.44 -3.27 -12.97
C ARG A 145 -16.22 -2.67 -14.14
N LEU A 146 -15.67 -2.79 -15.35
CA LEU A 146 -16.33 -2.28 -16.54
C LEU A 146 -17.25 -3.34 -17.13
N ASP A 147 -18.46 -2.92 -17.51
CA ASP A 147 -19.35 -3.76 -18.32
C ASP A 147 -18.84 -3.73 -19.76
N ALA A 148 -18.46 -4.90 -20.27
CA ALA A 148 -17.95 -5.06 -21.65
C ALA A 148 -18.96 -4.65 -22.73
N ARG A 149 -20.27 -4.58 -22.40
CA ARG A 149 -21.36 -4.17 -23.29
C ARG A 149 -21.52 -2.65 -23.39
N THR A 150 -20.73 -1.89 -22.63
CA THR A 150 -20.84 -0.43 -22.60
C THR A 150 -19.60 0.23 -23.20
N LYS A 151 -19.74 1.51 -23.56
CA LYS A 151 -18.59 2.34 -23.97
C LYS A 151 -17.71 2.82 -22.82
N ALA A 152 -17.84 2.20 -21.64
CA ALA A 152 -17.15 2.61 -20.41
C ALA A 152 -15.61 2.56 -20.57
N ALA A 153 -15.11 1.58 -21.28
CA ALA A 153 -13.66 1.47 -21.56
C ALA A 153 -13.17 2.62 -22.44
N GLU A 154 -13.93 3.00 -23.47
CA GLU A 154 -13.61 4.13 -24.36
C GLU A 154 -13.63 5.46 -23.60
N VAL A 155 -14.63 5.64 -22.73
CA VAL A 155 -14.76 6.84 -21.88
C VAL A 155 -13.55 6.97 -20.94
N LEU A 156 -13.13 5.88 -20.28
CA LEU A 156 -11.95 5.87 -19.42
C LEU A 156 -10.66 6.10 -20.22
N ALA A 157 -10.51 5.46 -21.36
CA ALA A 157 -9.33 5.67 -22.22
C ALA A 157 -9.23 7.13 -22.70
N ALA A 158 -10.35 7.74 -23.08
CA ALA A 158 -10.39 9.16 -23.47
C ALA A 158 -10.08 10.10 -22.30
N TRP A 159 -10.59 9.77 -21.11
CA TRP A 159 -10.29 10.50 -19.87
C TRP A 159 -8.79 10.41 -19.52
N ALA A 160 -8.22 9.22 -19.52
CA ALA A 160 -6.81 9.02 -19.22
C ALA A 160 -5.88 9.73 -20.22
N ARG A 161 -6.24 9.71 -21.51
CA ARG A 161 -5.51 10.44 -22.57
C ARG A 161 -5.48 11.93 -22.32
N LYS A 162 -6.58 12.53 -21.87
CA LYS A 162 -6.63 13.97 -21.52
C LYS A 162 -5.68 14.34 -20.39
N LEU A 163 -5.38 13.39 -19.50
CA LEU A 163 -4.46 13.57 -18.38
C LEU A 163 -3.02 13.17 -18.69
N GLU A 164 -2.77 12.66 -19.90
CA GLU A 164 -1.48 12.05 -20.29
C GLU A 164 -1.11 10.86 -19.36
N LEU A 165 -2.12 10.18 -18.83
CA LEU A 165 -1.98 9.01 -17.98
C LEU A 165 -2.05 7.74 -18.84
N PRO A 166 -1.00 6.90 -18.89
CA PRO A 166 -1.05 5.64 -19.59
C PRO A 166 -2.23 4.77 -19.12
N PHE A 167 -3.06 4.35 -20.07
CA PHE A 167 -4.20 3.44 -19.81
C PHE A 167 -3.87 2.08 -20.40
N ILE A 168 -3.59 1.09 -19.55
CA ILE A 168 -2.92 -0.15 -19.96
C ILE A 168 -3.82 -1.38 -20.04
N GLY A 169 -5.06 -1.26 -19.61
CA GLY A 169 -6.00 -2.38 -19.69
C GLY A 169 -7.30 -2.13 -18.96
N VAL A 170 -8.19 -3.08 -19.11
CA VAL A 170 -9.54 -3.08 -18.53
C VAL A 170 -9.82 -4.44 -17.93
N LEU A 171 -10.28 -4.44 -16.69
CA LEU A 171 -10.78 -5.63 -16.00
C LEU A 171 -12.30 -5.48 -15.82
N ARG A 172 -13.04 -6.42 -16.42
CA ARG A 172 -14.51 -6.41 -16.36
C ARG A 172 -15.03 -6.75 -14.97
N GLU A 173 -16.27 -6.40 -14.71
CA GLU A 173 -16.97 -6.90 -13.54
C GLU A 173 -17.39 -8.36 -13.78
N THR A 174 -16.90 -9.26 -12.95
CA THR A 174 -17.26 -10.68 -13.02
C THR A 174 -17.20 -11.32 -11.64
N GLN A 175 -18.10 -12.27 -11.40
CA GLN A 175 -18.13 -13.04 -10.17
C GLN A 175 -16.88 -13.91 -9.98
N ALA A 176 -16.11 -14.15 -11.03
CA ALA A 176 -14.88 -14.92 -10.94
C ALA A 176 -13.85 -14.25 -9.99
N TYR A 177 -13.74 -12.90 -10.01
CA TYR A 177 -12.90 -12.17 -9.05
C TYR A 177 -13.40 -12.28 -7.62
N VAL A 178 -14.71 -12.16 -7.41
CA VAL A 178 -15.30 -12.23 -6.06
C VAL A 178 -15.07 -13.61 -5.47
N ARG A 179 -15.49 -14.66 -6.19
CA ARG A 179 -15.36 -16.05 -5.73
C ARG A 179 -13.91 -16.46 -5.49
N SER A 180 -13.00 -16.09 -6.37
CA SER A 180 -11.59 -16.43 -6.18
C SER A 180 -11.04 -15.81 -4.90
N ILE A 181 -11.26 -14.50 -4.68
CA ILE A 181 -10.78 -13.79 -3.50
C ILE A 181 -11.41 -14.33 -2.20
N GLU A 182 -12.71 -14.65 -2.20
CA GLU A 182 -13.41 -15.24 -1.05
C GLU A 182 -12.81 -16.59 -0.60
N HIS A 183 -12.19 -17.32 -1.54
CA HIS A 183 -11.52 -18.60 -1.25
C HIS A 183 -9.99 -18.46 -1.10
N GLY A 184 -9.43 -17.27 -0.97
CA GLY A 184 -7.97 -17.08 -0.87
C GLY A 184 -7.22 -17.33 -2.18
N LEU A 185 -7.94 -17.42 -3.30
CA LEU A 185 -7.42 -17.68 -4.64
C LEU A 185 -7.45 -16.42 -5.51
N THR A 186 -6.88 -16.53 -6.70
CA THR A 186 -6.97 -15.56 -7.80
C THR A 186 -7.25 -16.27 -9.10
N LEU A 187 -7.51 -15.54 -10.16
CA LEU A 187 -7.70 -16.13 -11.50
C LEU A 187 -6.47 -16.91 -11.99
N PHE A 188 -5.28 -16.57 -11.50
CA PHE A 188 -4.02 -17.24 -11.88
C PHE A 188 -3.84 -18.61 -11.22
N ASP A 189 -4.67 -18.96 -10.24
CA ASP A 189 -4.65 -20.25 -9.54
C ASP A 189 -5.57 -21.29 -10.18
N PHE A 190 -6.41 -20.88 -11.17
CA PHE A 190 -7.33 -21.78 -11.87
C PHE A 190 -6.73 -22.29 -13.18
N PRO A 191 -7.20 -23.46 -13.68
CA PRO A 191 -6.89 -23.90 -15.03
C PRO A 191 -7.28 -22.83 -16.05
N LYS A 192 -6.37 -22.54 -16.99
CA LYS A 192 -6.58 -21.49 -18.01
C LYS A 192 -7.89 -21.62 -18.78
N SER A 193 -8.34 -22.85 -19.05
CA SER A 193 -9.59 -23.13 -19.75
C SER A 193 -10.84 -22.58 -19.04
N GLN A 194 -10.82 -22.48 -17.71
CA GLN A 194 -11.97 -22.00 -16.92
C GLN A 194 -12.06 -20.47 -16.86
N VAL A 195 -10.93 -19.76 -17.01
CA VAL A 195 -10.82 -18.31 -16.81
C VAL A 195 -10.19 -17.60 -18.01
N GLN A 196 -10.14 -18.24 -19.17
CA GLN A 196 -9.46 -17.73 -20.37
C GLN A 196 -9.90 -16.33 -20.76
N GLY A 197 -11.20 -16.04 -20.74
CA GLY A 197 -11.73 -14.72 -21.09
C GLY A 197 -11.33 -13.61 -20.12
N ASP A 198 -11.18 -13.95 -18.84
CA ASP A 198 -10.72 -12.99 -17.81
C ASP A 198 -9.21 -12.84 -17.86
N LEU A 199 -8.45 -13.92 -18.06
CA LEU A 199 -6.99 -13.85 -18.20
C LEU A 199 -6.57 -13.08 -19.48
N ALA A 200 -7.35 -13.12 -20.55
CA ALA A 200 -7.08 -12.34 -21.75
C ALA A 200 -7.04 -10.83 -21.47
N GLN A 201 -7.83 -10.34 -20.50
CA GLN A 201 -7.83 -8.94 -20.10
C GLN A 201 -6.56 -8.52 -19.35
N TRP A 202 -5.91 -9.47 -18.68
CA TRP A 202 -4.64 -9.23 -18.01
C TRP A 202 -3.45 -9.10 -18.96
N GLN A 203 -3.58 -9.63 -20.19
CA GLN A 203 -2.45 -9.71 -21.11
C GLN A 203 -1.80 -8.35 -21.38
N SER A 204 -2.57 -7.29 -21.65
CA SER A 204 -2.05 -5.95 -21.90
C SER A 204 -1.38 -5.36 -20.65
N ILE A 205 -1.96 -5.59 -19.47
CA ILE A 205 -1.42 -5.14 -18.18
C ILE A 205 -0.07 -5.83 -17.91
N LEU A 206 0.00 -7.13 -18.06
CA LEU A 206 1.20 -7.93 -17.82
C LEU A 206 2.29 -7.61 -18.84
N THR A 207 1.94 -7.42 -20.12
CA THR A 207 2.92 -6.97 -21.14
C THR A 207 3.51 -5.61 -20.79
N TRP A 208 2.71 -4.67 -20.29
CA TRP A 208 3.22 -3.36 -19.86
C TRP A 208 4.13 -3.48 -18.64
N LEU A 209 3.86 -4.42 -17.73
CA LEU A 209 4.65 -4.67 -16.53
C LEU A 209 5.90 -5.53 -16.78
N ASP A 210 5.99 -6.24 -17.90
CA ASP A 210 7.07 -7.18 -18.19
C ASP A 210 8.49 -6.59 -18.02
N PRO A 211 8.80 -5.37 -18.49
CA PRO A 211 10.11 -4.76 -18.26
C PRO A 211 10.43 -4.55 -16.77
N VAL A 212 9.40 -4.40 -15.92
CA VAL A 212 9.56 -4.22 -14.47
C VAL A 212 9.75 -5.56 -13.79
N PHE A 213 8.95 -6.57 -14.16
CA PHE A 213 9.05 -7.92 -13.60
C PHE A 213 10.39 -8.59 -13.92
N ASN A 214 10.96 -8.30 -15.07
CA ASN A 214 12.19 -8.92 -15.56
C ASN A 214 13.42 -8.00 -15.42
N SER A 215 13.28 -6.81 -14.78
CA SER A 215 14.44 -5.98 -14.48
C SER A 215 15.37 -6.75 -13.53
N GLN A 216 16.54 -7.11 -14.02
CA GLN A 216 17.59 -7.65 -13.16
C GLN A 216 17.94 -6.59 -12.11
N PRO A 217 18.19 -6.99 -10.86
CA PRO A 217 18.74 -6.05 -9.89
C PRO A 217 20.03 -5.49 -10.50
N VAL A 218 20.09 -4.18 -10.69
CA VAL A 218 21.39 -3.52 -10.93
C VAL A 218 22.25 -3.97 -9.77
N ALA A 219 23.26 -4.78 -10.06
CA ALA A 219 24.21 -5.24 -9.07
C ALA A 219 24.68 -3.99 -8.34
N SER A 220 24.35 -3.91 -7.05
CA SER A 220 24.84 -2.84 -6.20
C SER A 220 26.34 -2.78 -6.43
N VAL A 221 26.80 -1.66 -6.96
CA VAL A 221 28.24 -1.37 -7.05
C VAL A 221 28.74 -1.56 -5.63
N GLN A 222 29.40 -2.69 -5.39
CA GLN A 222 30.10 -2.90 -4.14
C GLN A 222 31.08 -1.72 -4.04
N PRO A 223 31.08 -0.99 -2.91
CA PRO A 223 32.11 0.02 -2.72
C PRO A 223 33.45 -0.71 -2.90
N LYS A 224 34.18 -0.27 -3.90
CA LYS A 224 35.55 -0.78 -4.16
C LYS A 224 36.30 -0.77 -2.82
N PRO A 225 36.93 -1.88 -2.41
CA PRO A 225 37.70 -1.87 -1.18
C PRO A 225 38.65 -0.68 -1.25
N GLN A 226 38.53 0.27 -0.36
CA GLN A 226 39.53 1.30 -0.19
C GLN A 226 40.80 0.57 0.14
N GLN A 227 41.77 0.63 -0.77
CA GLN A 227 43.14 0.23 -0.50
C GLN A 227 43.55 1.05 0.73
N THR A 228 43.72 0.35 1.84
CA THR A 228 44.32 0.90 3.04
C THR A 228 45.69 1.40 2.64
N ALA A 229 45.89 2.72 2.74
CA ALA A 229 47.20 3.32 2.62
C ALA A 229 48.14 2.63 3.63
N PRO A 230 49.42 2.38 3.27
CA PRO A 230 50.36 1.78 4.21
C PRO A 230 50.51 2.65 5.46
N ALA A 231 50.43 1.99 6.62
CA ALA A 231 50.58 2.63 7.91
C ALA A 231 51.92 3.40 7.97
N PRO A 232 51.96 4.61 8.56
CA PRO A 232 53.20 5.32 8.83
C PRO A 232 54.04 4.52 9.81
N ALA A 233 55.34 4.45 9.53
CA ALA A 233 56.33 3.77 10.34
C ALA A 233 56.28 4.24 11.80
N GLU A 234 56.37 3.26 12.67
CA GLU A 234 56.43 3.36 14.12
C GLU A 234 57.63 4.22 14.55
N THR A 235 57.40 5.44 15.02
CA THR A 235 58.43 6.30 15.68
C THR A 235 58.49 5.90 17.13
N ALA A 236 59.74 5.60 17.56
CA ALA A 236 60.14 5.20 18.91
C ALA A 236 59.64 6.15 20.01
N PRO A 237 59.34 5.64 21.22
CA PRO A 237 58.77 6.44 22.31
C PRO A 237 59.82 7.40 22.91
N MET A 238 59.43 8.69 23.01
CA MET A 238 60.14 9.70 23.81
C MET A 238 59.90 9.51 25.30
N PRO A 239 60.87 9.78 26.18
CA PRO A 239 60.75 9.60 27.62
C PRO A 239 59.87 10.67 28.28
N LEU A 240 59.04 10.20 29.18
CA LEU A 240 58.09 10.99 29.98
C LEU A 240 58.79 11.97 30.94
N ARG A 241 58.43 13.25 30.90
CA ARG A 241 58.79 14.24 31.92
C ARG A 241 57.89 14.07 33.13
N PRO A 242 58.38 14.20 34.36
CA PRO A 242 57.58 14.08 35.56
C PRO A 242 56.69 15.34 35.77
N THR A 243 55.42 15.10 35.95
CA THR A 243 54.44 16.13 36.32
C THR A 243 54.41 16.34 37.85
N ARG A 244 54.46 17.60 38.25
CA ARG A 244 54.30 18.06 39.66
C ARG A 244 52.87 17.81 40.15
N PRO A 245 52.70 17.51 41.45
CA PRO A 245 51.38 17.35 42.03
C PRO A 245 50.72 18.73 42.26
N ILE A 246 49.45 18.84 41.86
CA ILE A 246 48.60 19.98 42.21
C ILE A 246 47.84 19.65 43.47
N VAL A 247 48.04 20.53 44.47
CA VAL A 247 47.44 20.48 45.79
C VAL A 247 45.94 20.75 45.71
N ALA A 248 45.17 19.92 46.34
CA ALA A 248 43.73 20.09 46.54
C ALA A 248 43.46 21.23 47.57
N SER A 249 42.65 22.19 47.19
CA SER A 249 42.11 23.16 48.13
C SER A 249 40.62 22.85 48.37
N THR A 250 40.36 22.40 49.58
CA THR A 250 39.04 22.17 50.15
C THR A 250 38.45 23.53 50.56
N ARG A 251 37.24 23.84 50.08
CA ARG A 251 36.35 24.76 50.82
C ARG A 251 34.92 24.26 50.72
N GLN A 252 34.45 23.86 51.89
CA GLN A 252 33.04 23.67 52.23
C GLN A 252 32.33 25.02 52.19
N ASP A 253 31.14 25.06 51.68
CA ASP A 253 30.08 25.88 52.28
C ASP A 253 28.72 25.24 52.03
N VAL A 254 28.12 24.88 53.12
CA VAL A 254 26.78 24.28 53.27
C VAL A 254 25.80 25.42 53.50
N ARG A 255 24.71 25.50 52.71
CA ARG A 255 23.47 26.09 53.23
C ARG A 255 22.24 25.41 52.62
N PRO A 256 21.19 25.23 53.42
CA PRO A 256 20.10 24.30 53.14
C PRO A 256 18.99 24.92 52.27
N THR A 257 18.49 24.16 51.36
CA THR A 257 17.34 24.54 50.51
C THR A 257 16.03 24.04 51.15
N GLN A 258 15.09 24.96 51.23
CA GLN A 258 13.76 24.83 51.83
C GLN A 258 12.94 23.73 51.15
N ALA A 259 12.19 23.01 51.98
CA ALA A 259 11.16 22.05 51.60
C ALA A 259 10.01 22.75 50.86
N VAL A 260 9.66 22.21 49.69
CA VAL A 260 8.44 22.56 48.97
C VAL A 260 7.41 21.48 49.26
N SER A 261 6.28 21.89 49.83
CA SER A 261 5.10 21.10 50.15
C SER A 261 4.47 20.44 48.90
N PRO A 262 3.89 19.26 49.05
CA PRO A 262 3.21 18.59 47.91
C PRO A 262 1.87 19.27 47.60
N ALA A 263 1.63 19.51 46.32
CA ALA A 263 0.39 20.03 45.79
C ALA A 263 -0.74 18.99 45.91
N ARG A 264 -1.91 19.47 46.31
CA ARG A 264 -3.16 18.71 46.42
C ARG A 264 -3.56 18.10 45.08
N PRO A 265 -4.17 16.89 45.05
CA PRO A 265 -4.74 16.31 43.85
C PRO A 265 -6.00 17.07 43.40
N THR A 266 -6.02 17.50 42.18
CA THR A 266 -7.17 18.11 41.50
C THR A 266 -8.23 17.03 41.27
N GLN A 267 -9.43 17.26 41.81
CA GLN A 267 -10.62 16.43 41.58
C GLN A 267 -10.97 16.45 40.09
N VAL A 268 -11.02 15.26 39.48
CA VAL A 268 -11.56 15.04 38.14
C VAL A 268 -13.08 15.10 38.24
N VAL A 269 -13.66 16.19 37.75
CA VAL A 269 -15.09 16.33 37.57
C VAL A 269 -15.50 15.42 36.40
N THR A 270 -16.09 14.29 36.69
CA THR A 270 -16.74 13.39 35.74
C THR A 270 -18.01 14.09 35.23
N ARG A 271 -17.93 14.65 34.02
CA ARG A 271 -19.07 15.20 33.31
C ARG A 271 -19.88 14.02 32.74
N ALA A 272 -21.05 13.77 33.33
CA ALA A 272 -22.01 12.79 32.85
C ALA A 272 -22.37 13.06 31.38
N GLN A 273 -22.21 12.05 30.53
CA GLN A 273 -22.73 12.07 29.17
C GLN A 273 -24.26 11.94 29.23
N PRO A 274 -25.01 12.73 28.46
CA PRO A 274 -26.44 12.51 28.32
C PRO A 274 -26.71 11.20 27.56
N ALA A 275 -27.62 10.40 28.09
CA ALA A 275 -28.10 9.17 27.49
C ALA A 275 -28.63 9.42 26.08
N ARG A 276 -28.16 8.64 25.11
CA ARG A 276 -28.71 8.59 23.74
C ARG A 276 -30.11 7.99 23.79
N PRO A 277 -31.12 8.63 23.18
CA PRO A 277 -32.44 8.01 23.06
C PRO A 277 -32.34 6.79 22.13
N ALA A 278 -32.98 5.69 22.55
CA ALA A 278 -33.11 4.47 21.77
C ALA A 278 -33.98 4.78 20.51
N ILE A 279 -33.32 4.79 19.35
CA ILE A 279 -33.98 4.84 18.03
C ILE A 279 -34.33 3.38 17.68
N GLY A 280 -35.51 2.96 18.16
CA GLY A 280 -35.98 1.59 17.92
C GLY A 280 -37.49 1.43 17.78
N ALA A 281 -38.28 2.50 17.82
CA ALA A 281 -39.73 2.34 17.90
C ALA A 281 -40.56 3.23 16.98
N ARG A 282 -40.05 3.79 15.89
CA ARG A 282 -40.87 4.62 14.97
C ARG A 282 -40.60 4.39 13.46
N LEU A 283 -40.14 3.23 13.06
CA LEU A 283 -40.02 2.90 11.63
C LEU A 283 -41.18 2.08 11.06
N GLY A 284 -42.14 1.70 11.88
CA GLY A 284 -43.30 0.88 11.46
C GLY A 284 -44.50 1.65 10.88
N GLN A 285 -44.54 2.96 10.99
CA GLN A 285 -45.73 3.72 10.58
C GLN A 285 -45.58 4.61 9.34
N PHE A 286 -44.40 4.60 8.68
CA PHE A 286 -44.18 5.45 7.50
C PHE A 286 -44.18 4.69 6.14
N LEU A 287 -44.40 3.37 6.16
CA LEU A 287 -44.40 2.56 4.92
C LEU A 287 -45.82 2.36 4.32
N ASP A 288 -46.90 2.76 5.02
CA ASP A 288 -48.25 2.53 4.52
C ASP A 288 -48.87 3.67 3.69
N THR A 289 -48.08 4.72 3.38
CA THR A 289 -48.65 5.91 2.68
C THR A 289 -47.94 6.28 1.38
N LEU A 290 -47.04 5.45 0.86
CA LEU A 290 -46.43 5.70 -0.46
C LEU A 290 -47.19 4.93 -1.55
N PRO A 291 -47.72 5.58 -2.61
CA PRO A 291 -48.36 4.88 -3.72
C PRO A 291 -47.31 4.04 -4.46
N ILE A 292 -47.57 2.74 -4.60
CA ILE A 292 -46.75 1.80 -5.37
C ILE A 292 -46.71 2.24 -6.84
N PRO A 293 -45.56 2.46 -7.45
CA PRO A 293 -45.47 2.84 -8.84
C PRO A 293 -46.07 1.75 -9.76
N ARG A 294 -46.90 2.15 -10.72
CA ARG A 294 -47.67 1.26 -11.64
C ARG A 294 -46.87 0.21 -12.41
N PHE A 295 -45.53 0.32 -12.47
CA PHE A 295 -44.71 -0.64 -13.19
C PHE A 295 -44.41 -1.95 -12.40
N LEU A 296 -44.77 -2.00 -11.10
CA LEU A 296 -44.64 -3.20 -10.26
C LEU A 296 -45.92 -4.03 -10.16
N GLN A 297 -47.01 -3.63 -10.87
CA GLN A 297 -48.30 -4.29 -10.86
C GLN A 297 -48.50 -5.17 -12.10
N ARG A 298 -47.54 -5.97 -12.51
CA ARG A 298 -47.79 -6.97 -13.58
C ARG A 298 -47.44 -8.37 -13.09
N ASN A 299 -48.54 -9.17 -13.12
CA ASN A 299 -48.67 -10.62 -13.11
C ASN A 299 -48.69 -11.30 -11.74
N SER A 300 -49.89 -11.43 -11.24
CA SER A 300 -50.46 -12.68 -10.70
C SER A 300 -51.22 -13.35 -11.78
#